data_62a640588f8913590eab22b19bd07b18
#
_entry.id   62a640588f8913590eab22b19bd07b18
#
_cell.length_a   1.000
_cell.length_b   1.000
_cell.length_c   1.000
_cell.angle_alpha   90.00
_cell.angle_beta   90.00
_cell.angle_gamma   90.00
#
_symmetry.space_group_name_H-M   'P 1'
#
loop_
_entity.id
_entity.type
_entity.pdbx_description
1 polymer ?
#
loop_
_entity_poly.entity_id
_entity_poly.type
_entity_poly.pdbx_seq_one_letter_code
_entity_poly.pdbx_strand_id
1 'polypeptide(L)'
;MADNLCRRCRAALAKEKRENLTVETKFEFVDKTYASYRYEGARRKGIQNAKFRRPASFLNSFLTDISRDIEKILGENNFDTVISSPAHKSKFYKTEYDLPEQMAKRISEKFSLNNRRPVVKIKKTKTQHSLKLEERKANLIDAFEVRLDIKDKSILLIDDVISTGQTVSVIAKELKLAGAKTVVVWAYAYNDGKEK
;
A
#
# COMPACT_ATOMS: atom_id res chain seq x y z
N MET A 1 -8.16 -23.55 -1.96
CA MET A 1 -8.87 -23.17 -3.21
C MET A 1 -7.83 -23.09 -4.33
N ALA A 2 -8.03 -23.85 -5.38
CA ALA A 2 -7.06 -23.95 -6.47
C ALA A 2 -6.98 -22.60 -7.21
N ASP A 3 -5.75 -22.13 -7.41
CA ASP A 3 -5.43 -20.97 -8.23
C ASP A 3 -5.94 -21.22 -9.66
N ASN A 4 -6.96 -20.52 -10.09
CA ASN A 4 -7.51 -20.63 -11.45
C ASN A 4 -6.59 -20.02 -12.53
N LEU A 5 -5.29 -19.88 -12.22
CA LEU A 5 -4.30 -19.35 -13.15
C LEU A 5 -3.68 -20.46 -14.02
N CYS A 6 -3.65 -20.27 -15.34
CA CYS A 6 -2.93 -21.15 -16.23
C CYS A 6 -1.41 -21.13 -15.96
N ARG A 7 -0.68 -22.19 -16.37
CA ARG A 7 0.77 -22.33 -16.16
C ARG A 7 1.56 -21.10 -16.67
N ARG A 8 1.18 -20.54 -17.83
CA ARG A 8 1.81 -19.35 -18.42
C ARG A 8 1.61 -18.10 -17.57
N CYS A 9 0.39 -17.91 -17.03
CA CYS A 9 0.10 -16.77 -16.15
C CYS A 9 0.85 -16.87 -14.82
N ARG A 10 0.93 -18.08 -14.23
CA ARG A 10 1.74 -18.33 -13.02
C ARG A 10 3.21 -17.99 -13.22
N ALA A 11 3.81 -18.47 -14.33
CA ALA A 11 5.20 -18.21 -14.65
C ALA A 11 5.48 -16.71 -14.87
N ALA A 12 4.56 -15.99 -15.53
CA ALA A 12 4.67 -14.55 -15.70
C ALA A 12 4.62 -13.82 -14.36
N LEU A 13 3.67 -14.18 -13.49
CA LEU A 13 3.53 -13.57 -12.17
C LEU A 13 4.73 -13.85 -11.25
N ALA A 14 5.33 -15.03 -11.36
CA ALA A 14 6.51 -15.39 -10.57
C ALA A 14 7.73 -14.51 -10.91
N LYS A 15 7.91 -14.14 -12.18
CA LYS A 15 9.01 -13.27 -12.63
C LYS A 15 8.93 -11.84 -12.07
N GLU A 16 7.74 -11.37 -11.72
CA GLU A 16 7.49 -10.03 -11.18
C GLU A 16 7.68 -9.98 -9.64
N LYS A 17 7.92 -11.14 -9.01
CA LYS A 17 8.24 -11.24 -7.57
C LYS A 17 9.60 -10.60 -7.31
N ARG A 18 9.70 -9.79 -6.26
CA ARG A 18 10.97 -9.24 -5.81
C ARG A 18 11.73 -10.28 -4.99
N GLU A 19 13.01 -10.44 -5.25
CA GLU A 19 13.90 -11.29 -4.44
C GLU A 19 14.15 -10.64 -3.07
N ASN A 20 14.41 -9.32 -3.06
CA ASN A 20 14.50 -8.54 -1.85
C ASN A 20 13.23 -7.72 -1.64
N LEU A 21 12.56 -7.93 -0.50
CA LEU A 21 11.34 -7.20 -0.14
C LEU A 21 11.64 -5.75 0.21
N THR A 22 12.83 -5.46 0.75
CA THR A 22 13.21 -4.10 1.14
C THR A 22 13.35 -3.21 -0.11
N VAL A 23 12.75 -2.04 -0.05
CA VAL A 23 12.91 -0.97 -1.03
C VAL A 23 14.02 -0.06 -0.53
N GLU A 24 15.14 0.01 -1.27
CA GLU A 24 16.33 0.80 -0.89
C GLU A 24 16.08 2.32 -0.95
N THR A 25 15.11 2.75 -1.77
CA THR A 25 14.73 4.16 -1.84
C THR A 25 14.16 4.61 -0.50
N LYS A 26 14.78 5.61 0.09
CA LYS A 26 14.30 6.23 1.33
C LYS A 26 13.21 7.24 1.03
N PHE A 27 12.09 7.12 1.73
CA PHE A 27 10.99 8.09 1.68
C PHE A 27 10.98 8.88 2.98
N GLU A 28 10.70 10.18 2.88
CA GLU A 28 10.68 11.08 4.04
C GLU A 28 9.68 10.58 5.10
N PHE A 29 10.08 10.61 6.37
CA PHE A 29 9.29 10.19 7.55
C PHE A 29 8.94 8.68 7.60
N VAL A 30 9.41 7.88 6.64
CA VAL A 30 9.22 6.43 6.60
C VAL A 30 10.47 5.75 7.14
N ASP A 31 10.33 4.91 8.17
CA ASP A 31 11.47 4.22 8.78
C ASP A 31 11.97 3.06 7.92
N LYS A 32 11.06 2.30 7.30
CA LYS A 32 11.41 1.20 6.39
C LYS A 32 10.28 0.98 5.36
N THR A 33 10.67 0.55 4.17
CA THR A 33 9.72 0.27 3.10
C THR A 33 9.95 -1.12 2.54
N TYR A 34 8.85 -1.85 2.35
CA TYR A 34 8.82 -3.16 1.73
C TYR A 34 7.88 -3.18 0.52
N ALA A 35 8.19 -4.03 -0.45
CA ALA A 35 7.29 -4.34 -1.55
C ALA A 35 7.48 -5.77 -2.03
N SER A 36 6.38 -6.46 -2.32
CA SER A 36 6.40 -7.87 -2.74
C SER A 36 6.68 -8.06 -4.21
N TYR A 37 6.24 -7.13 -5.06
CA TYR A 37 6.32 -7.26 -6.51
C TYR A 37 6.84 -6.00 -7.19
N ARG A 38 7.28 -6.15 -8.45
CA ARG A 38 7.48 -5.04 -9.37
C ARG A 38 6.12 -4.63 -9.95
N TYR A 39 5.92 -3.33 -10.15
CA TYR A 39 4.70 -2.80 -10.76
C TYR A 39 4.78 -2.84 -12.28
N GLU A 40 4.79 -4.04 -12.86
CA GLU A 40 4.91 -4.26 -14.30
C GLU A 40 3.98 -5.39 -14.76
N GLY A 41 3.92 -5.61 -16.06
CA GLY A 41 3.32 -6.79 -16.69
C GLY A 41 1.93 -7.17 -16.18
N ALA A 42 1.81 -8.40 -15.72
CA ALA A 42 0.55 -8.98 -15.25
C ALA A 42 0.11 -8.41 -13.89
N ARG A 43 1.05 -8.07 -12.99
CA ARG A 43 0.73 -7.45 -11.69
C ARG A 43 0.15 -6.05 -11.85
N ARG A 44 0.74 -5.22 -12.73
CA ARG A 44 0.18 -3.90 -13.08
C ARG A 44 -1.27 -4.02 -13.57
N LYS A 45 -1.54 -4.93 -14.52
CA LYS A 45 -2.90 -5.18 -15.03
C LYS A 45 -3.84 -5.70 -13.95
N GLY A 46 -3.37 -6.60 -13.08
CA GLY A 46 -4.14 -7.16 -11.96
C GLY A 46 -4.58 -6.08 -10.98
N ILE A 47 -3.66 -5.22 -10.54
CA ILE A 47 -3.95 -4.11 -9.63
C ILE A 47 -4.92 -3.10 -10.27
N GLN A 48 -4.71 -2.74 -11.54
CA GLN A 48 -5.59 -1.84 -12.27
C GLN A 48 -7.01 -2.42 -12.38
N ASN A 49 -7.15 -3.70 -12.70
CA ASN A 49 -8.44 -4.38 -12.74
C ASN A 49 -9.10 -4.44 -11.35
N ALA A 50 -8.32 -4.71 -10.30
CA ALA A 50 -8.82 -4.73 -8.93
C ALA A 50 -9.36 -3.36 -8.50
N LYS A 51 -8.67 -2.27 -8.90
CA LYS A 51 -9.12 -0.89 -8.60
C LYS A 51 -10.42 -0.50 -9.29
N PHE A 52 -10.66 -0.99 -10.51
CA PHE A 52 -11.70 -0.42 -11.38
C PHE A 52 -12.79 -1.40 -11.81
N ARG A 53 -12.58 -2.72 -11.69
CA ARG A 53 -13.50 -3.71 -12.29
C ARG A 53 -13.86 -4.90 -11.42
N ARG A 54 -12.87 -5.69 -10.91
CA ARG A 54 -13.13 -6.97 -10.22
C ARG A 54 -12.16 -7.20 -9.05
N PRO A 55 -12.34 -6.51 -7.95
CA PRO A 55 -11.44 -6.64 -6.80
C PRO A 55 -11.48 -8.02 -6.15
N ALA A 56 -12.62 -8.73 -6.18
CA ALA A 56 -12.78 -10.01 -5.50
C ALA A 56 -11.81 -11.09 -5.99
N SER A 57 -11.61 -11.22 -7.30
CA SER A 57 -10.68 -12.22 -7.87
C SER A 57 -9.22 -11.95 -7.47
N PHE A 58 -8.82 -10.68 -7.43
CA PHE A 58 -7.51 -10.26 -6.97
C PHE A 58 -7.33 -10.55 -5.48
N LEU A 59 -8.30 -10.16 -4.66
CA LEU A 59 -8.24 -10.31 -3.21
C LEU A 59 -8.28 -11.79 -2.77
N ASN A 60 -8.86 -12.68 -3.55
CA ASN A 60 -8.88 -14.11 -3.22
C ASN A 60 -7.50 -14.77 -3.33
N SER A 61 -6.68 -14.38 -4.32
CA SER A 61 -5.30 -14.87 -4.47
C SER A 61 -4.30 -14.05 -3.64
N PHE A 62 -4.63 -12.84 -3.29
CA PHE A 62 -3.77 -11.86 -2.65
C PHE A 62 -3.06 -12.40 -1.40
N LEU A 63 -3.80 -12.94 -0.44
CA LEU A 63 -3.21 -13.45 0.81
C LEU A 63 -2.26 -14.62 0.60
N THR A 64 -2.59 -15.51 -0.34
CA THR A 64 -1.71 -16.65 -0.68
C THR A 64 -0.38 -16.14 -1.23
N ASP A 65 -0.45 -15.12 -2.08
CA ASP A 65 0.73 -14.54 -2.72
C ASP A 65 1.70 -13.89 -1.74
N ILE A 66 1.18 -13.21 -0.70
CA ILE A 66 1.98 -12.32 0.15
C ILE A 66 2.22 -12.84 1.57
N SER A 67 1.59 -13.94 1.98
CA SER A 67 1.64 -14.39 3.38
C SER A 67 3.06 -14.54 3.91
N ARG A 68 3.94 -15.18 3.15
CA ARG A 68 5.35 -15.37 3.54
C ARG A 68 6.09 -14.04 3.67
N ASP A 69 5.76 -13.06 2.83
CA ASP A 69 6.40 -11.75 2.86
C ASP A 69 5.97 -11.00 4.13
N ILE A 70 4.67 -11.04 4.44
CA ILE A 70 4.14 -10.44 5.68
C ILE A 70 4.68 -11.14 6.92
N GLU A 71 4.72 -12.48 6.94
CA GLU A 71 5.34 -13.25 8.03
C GLU A 71 6.78 -12.82 8.30
N LYS A 72 7.58 -12.65 7.24
CA LYS A 72 8.96 -12.16 7.36
C LYS A 72 9.01 -10.74 7.94
N ILE A 73 8.17 -9.83 7.46
CA ILE A 73 8.11 -8.45 7.93
C ILE A 73 7.70 -8.40 9.41
N LEU A 74 6.73 -9.21 9.83
CA LEU A 74 6.29 -9.33 11.21
C LEU A 74 7.36 -9.97 12.12
N GLY A 75 8.16 -10.89 11.59
CA GLY A 75 9.31 -11.46 12.31
C GLY A 75 10.44 -10.45 12.56
N GLU A 76 10.57 -9.44 11.71
CA GLU A 76 11.57 -8.38 11.84
C GLU A 76 11.05 -7.17 12.65
N ASN A 77 9.73 -7.01 12.80
CA ASN A 77 9.11 -5.80 13.35
C ASN A 77 7.88 -6.14 14.18
N ASN A 78 7.69 -5.41 15.28
CA ASN A 78 6.47 -5.45 16.06
C ASN A 78 5.58 -4.25 15.72
N PHE A 79 4.32 -4.50 15.38
CA PHE A 79 3.36 -3.44 15.05
C PHE A 79 2.19 -3.43 16.04
N ASP A 80 1.86 -2.24 16.53
CA ASP A 80 0.65 -2.01 17.35
C ASP A 80 -0.60 -1.94 16.49
N THR A 81 -0.47 -1.48 15.25
CA THR A 81 -1.61 -1.31 14.35
C THR A 81 -1.22 -1.37 12.89
N VAL A 82 -2.15 -1.86 12.08
CA VAL A 82 -2.11 -1.81 10.62
C VAL A 82 -3.07 -0.73 10.16
N ILE A 83 -2.63 0.11 9.25
CA ILE A 83 -3.46 1.13 8.60
C ILE A 83 -3.32 1.06 7.08
N SER A 84 -4.31 1.55 6.37
CA SER A 84 -4.25 1.69 4.91
C SER A 84 -4.00 3.13 4.49
N SER A 85 -3.33 3.30 3.37
CA SER A 85 -3.28 4.58 2.64
C SER A 85 -4.70 4.97 2.21
N PRO A 86 -5.28 6.07 2.74
CA PRO A 86 -6.69 6.38 2.51
C PRO A 86 -6.96 6.94 1.12
N ALA A 87 -7.96 6.39 0.42
CA ALA A 87 -8.49 7.00 -0.79
C ALA A 87 -9.40 8.19 -0.46
N HIS A 88 -9.47 9.17 -1.37
CA HIS A 88 -10.41 10.28 -1.20
C HIS A 88 -11.85 9.82 -1.41
N LYS A 89 -12.77 10.26 -0.54
CA LYS A 89 -14.20 9.88 -0.58
C LYS A 89 -14.87 10.07 -1.95
N SER A 90 -14.46 11.08 -2.74
CA SER A 90 -15.03 11.29 -4.09
C SER A 90 -14.68 10.17 -5.09
N LYS A 91 -13.73 9.30 -4.82
CA LYS A 91 -13.46 8.11 -5.63
C LYS A 91 -14.46 6.99 -5.38
N PHE A 92 -15.08 6.94 -4.19
CA PHE A 92 -16.09 5.93 -3.85
C PHE A 92 -17.34 6.01 -4.75
N TYR A 93 -17.66 7.18 -5.28
CA TYR A 93 -18.78 7.32 -6.25
C TYR A 93 -18.52 6.67 -7.61
N LYS A 94 -17.25 6.32 -7.91
CA LYS A 94 -16.86 5.65 -9.17
C LYS A 94 -16.40 4.21 -8.98
N THR A 95 -15.89 3.88 -7.79
CA THR A 95 -15.46 2.51 -7.45
C THR A 95 -15.74 2.31 -5.96
N GLU A 96 -16.61 1.37 -5.62
CA GLU A 96 -16.97 1.03 -4.24
C GLU A 96 -15.81 0.42 -3.42
N TYR A 97 -14.58 0.40 -3.99
CA TYR A 97 -13.45 -0.31 -3.42
C TYR A 97 -12.22 0.55 -3.19
N ASP A 98 -11.84 0.65 -1.93
CA ASP A 98 -10.52 1.10 -1.49
C ASP A 98 -9.60 -0.12 -1.40
N LEU A 99 -8.76 -0.34 -2.42
CA LEU A 99 -7.94 -1.54 -2.49
C LEU A 99 -6.94 -1.65 -1.33
N PRO A 100 -6.18 -0.60 -0.95
CA PRO A 100 -5.31 -0.64 0.22
C PRO A 100 -6.06 -1.01 1.51
N GLU A 101 -7.29 -0.50 1.68
CA GLU A 101 -8.12 -0.82 2.85
C GLU A 101 -8.51 -2.29 2.89
N GLN A 102 -8.96 -2.85 1.76
CA GLN A 102 -9.31 -4.26 1.69
C GLN A 102 -8.09 -5.16 1.93
N MET A 103 -6.91 -4.74 1.47
CA MET A 103 -5.66 -5.42 1.71
C MET A 103 -5.29 -5.38 3.20
N ALA A 104 -5.32 -4.20 3.82
CA ALA A 104 -5.03 -4.03 5.24
C ALA A 104 -5.98 -4.86 6.11
N LYS A 105 -7.27 -4.86 5.80
CA LYS A 105 -8.28 -5.68 6.50
C LYS A 105 -7.92 -7.16 6.45
N ARG A 106 -7.63 -7.71 5.26
CA ARG A 106 -7.30 -9.14 5.11
C ARG A 106 -5.99 -9.54 5.79
N ILE A 107 -4.97 -8.67 5.75
CA ILE A 107 -3.71 -8.87 6.48
C ILE A 107 -3.99 -8.91 7.98
N SER A 108 -4.75 -7.95 8.49
CA SER A 108 -5.08 -7.86 9.91
C SER A 108 -5.87 -9.05 10.41
N GLU A 109 -6.86 -9.50 9.67
CA GLU A 109 -7.65 -10.69 9.98
C GLU A 109 -6.78 -11.96 10.02
N LYS A 110 -5.92 -12.14 9.01
CA LYS A 110 -5.06 -13.33 8.91
C LYS A 110 -4.00 -13.41 10.02
N PHE A 111 -3.39 -12.28 10.36
CA PHE A 111 -2.27 -12.21 11.30
C PHE A 111 -2.67 -11.68 12.68
N SER A 112 -3.98 -11.56 12.96
CA SER A 112 -4.52 -11.08 14.25
C SER A 112 -3.96 -9.72 14.66
N LEU A 113 -3.78 -8.81 13.68
CA LEU A 113 -3.28 -7.46 13.91
C LEU A 113 -4.42 -6.48 14.12
N ASN A 114 -4.17 -5.45 14.91
CA ASN A 114 -5.15 -4.39 15.13
C ASN A 114 -5.26 -3.51 13.87
N ASN A 115 -6.42 -3.50 13.20
CA ASN A 115 -6.68 -2.65 12.04
C ASN A 115 -7.45 -1.40 12.46
N ARG A 116 -6.85 -0.23 12.25
CA ARG A 116 -7.46 1.06 12.55
C ARG A 116 -7.38 2.01 11.37
N ARG A 117 -8.23 3.03 11.36
CA ARG A 117 -8.24 4.09 10.35
C ARG A 117 -7.97 5.45 10.99
N PRO A 118 -6.76 5.68 11.52
CA PRO A 118 -6.42 6.95 12.15
C PRO A 118 -6.31 8.08 11.12
N VAL A 119 -5.99 7.77 9.86
CA VAL A 119 -5.73 8.76 8.81
C VAL A 119 -6.95 8.92 7.92
N VAL A 120 -7.38 10.15 7.73
CA VAL A 120 -8.48 10.51 6.83
C VAL A 120 -7.95 11.47 5.77
N LYS A 121 -8.27 11.20 4.51
CA LYS A 121 -7.98 12.14 3.44
C LYS A 121 -9.07 13.21 3.40
N ILE A 122 -8.72 14.43 3.78
CA ILE A 122 -9.65 15.56 3.91
C ILE A 122 -9.73 16.43 2.65
N LYS A 123 -8.71 16.41 1.79
CA LYS A 123 -8.63 17.26 0.59
C LYS A 123 -8.82 16.45 -0.68
N LYS A 124 -9.64 16.96 -1.62
CA LYS A 124 -9.76 16.40 -2.96
C LYS A 124 -8.50 16.74 -3.76
N THR A 125 -7.68 15.75 -4.03
CA THR A 125 -6.45 15.91 -4.80
C THR A 125 -6.66 15.48 -6.26
N LYS A 126 -5.99 16.17 -7.20
CA LYS A 126 -5.97 15.75 -8.62
C LYS A 126 -5.30 14.37 -8.77
N THR A 127 -5.65 13.63 -9.81
CA THR A 127 -5.04 12.31 -10.08
C THR A 127 -3.55 12.49 -10.37
N GLN A 128 -2.68 11.81 -9.64
CA GLN A 128 -1.22 12.00 -9.71
C GLN A 128 -0.61 11.71 -11.09
N HIS A 129 -1.26 10.83 -11.89
CA HIS A 129 -0.78 10.52 -13.24
C HIS A 129 -0.78 11.71 -14.21
N SER A 130 -1.58 12.74 -13.96
CA SER A 130 -1.70 13.94 -14.80
C SER A 130 -0.87 15.13 -14.33
N LEU A 131 -0.08 14.99 -13.25
CA LEU A 131 0.65 16.10 -12.62
C LEU A 131 2.16 15.94 -12.76
N LYS A 132 2.88 17.07 -12.92
CA LYS A 132 4.34 17.12 -12.80
C LYS A 132 4.78 16.89 -11.35
N LEU A 133 6.05 16.59 -11.12
CA LEU A 133 6.59 16.19 -9.80
C LEU A 133 6.31 17.23 -8.70
N GLU A 134 6.57 18.51 -8.98
CA GLU A 134 6.33 19.63 -8.05
C GLU A 134 4.84 19.81 -7.74
N GLU A 135 3.98 19.68 -8.76
CA GLU A 135 2.53 19.77 -8.60
C GLU A 135 1.98 18.61 -7.76
N ARG A 136 2.61 17.43 -7.82
CA ARG A 136 2.25 16.28 -6.98
C ARG A 136 2.50 16.55 -5.50
N LYS A 137 3.65 17.20 -5.16
CA LYS A 137 3.96 17.58 -3.79
C LYS A 137 2.93 18.58 -3.25
N ALA A 138 2.70 19.67 -3.98
CA ALA A 138 1.73 20.70 -3.60
C ALA A 138 0.29 20.15 -3.49
N ASN A 139 -0.07 19.17 -4.33
CA ASN A 139 -1.39 18.55 -4.34
C ASN A 139 -1.69 17.71 -3.07
N LEU A 140 -0.66 17.26 -2.36
CA LEU A 140 -0.80 16.42 -1.16
C LEU A 140 -0.59 17.19 0.15
N ILE A 141 -0.17 18.45 0.11
CA ILE A 141 -0.03 19.29 1.32
C ILE A 141 -1.40 19.41 1.98
N ASP A 142 -1.46 19.15 3.29
CA ASP A 142 -2.68 19.17 4.11
C ASP A 142 -3.82 18.29 3.58
N ALA A 143 -3.45 17.22 2.85
CA ALA A 143 -4.45 16.31 2.30
C ALA A 143 -4.93 15.24 3.29
N PHE A 144 -4.19 15.04 4.37
CA PHE A 144 -4.46 14.01 5.36
C PHE A 144 -4.53 14.59 6.77
N GLU A 145 -5.34 13.96 7.62
CA GLU A 145 -5.52 14.30 9.03
C GLU A 145 -5.50 13.01 9.86
N VAL A 146 -4.84 13.04 11.01
CA VAL A 146 -4.84 11.93 11.97
C VAL A 146 -5.91 12.20 13.04
N ARG A 147 -6.87 11.27 13.19
CA ARG A 147 -8.04 11.41 14.07
C ARG A 147 -8.09 10.47 15.26
N LEU A 148 -7.08 9.63 15.43
CA LEU A 148 -6.99 8.69 16.55
C LEU A 148 -5.66 8.88 17.28
N ASP A 149 -5.64 8.56 18.57
CA ASP A 149 -4.41 8.52 19.33
C ASP A 149 -3.51 7.38 18.84
N ILE A 150 -2.35 7.77 18.35
CA ILE A 150 -1.30 6.87 17.84
C ILE A 150 0.06 7.15 18.50
N LYS A 151 0.05 7.92 19.58
CA LYS A 151 1.27 8.25 20.32
C LYS A 151 2.02 6.97 20.72
N ASP A 152 3.32 6.97 20.50
CA ASP A 152 4.25 5.86 20.79
C ASP A 152 3.93 4.54 20.06
N LYS A 153 3.03 4.54 19.05
CA LYS A 153 2.66 3.34 18.30
C LYS A 153 3.60 3.05 17.15
N SER A 154 3.87 1.76 16.94
CA SER A 154 4.54 1.23 15.76
C SER A 154 3.48 0.85 14.71
N ILE A 155 3.58 1.44 13.53
CA ILE A 155 2.54 1.39 12.49
C ILE A 155 3.04 0.66 11.26
N LEU A 156 2.23 -0.28 10.75
CA LEU A 156 2.37 -0.84 9.42
C LEU A 156 1.36 -0.15 8.48
N LEU A 157 1.88 0.69 7.58
CA LEU A 157 1.09 1.38 6.55
C LEU A 157 1.04 0.54 5.28
N ILE A 158 -0.16 0.20 4.84
CA ILE A 158 -0.43 -0.61 3.65
C ILE A 158 -0.80 0.29 2.47
N ASP A 159 -0.13 0.07 1.33
CA ASP A 159 -0.51 0.68 0.05
C ASP A 159 -0.56 -0.39 -1.05
N ASP A 160 -1.24 -0.12 -2.14
CA ASP A 160 -1.28 -1.04 -3.28
C ASP A 160 -0.06 -0.89 -4.19
N VAL A 161 0.34 0.34 -4.48
CA VAL A 161 1.50 0.65 -5.34
C VAL A 161 2.24 1.88 -4.85
N ILE A 162 3.51 1.71 -4.55
CA ILE A 162 4.42 2.83 -4.37
C ILE A 162 5.13 3.12 -5.69
N SER A 163 5.15 4.39 -6.09
CA SER A 163 5.97 4.88 -7.21
C SER A 163 6.96 5.94 -6.71
N THR A 164 6.57 7.19 -6.67
CA THR A 164 7.41 8.29 -6.16
C THR A 164 7.49 8.33 -4.63
N GLY A 165 6.66 7.56 -3.92
CA GLY A 165 6.58 7.55 -2.47
C GLY A 165 5.95 8.79 -1.83
N GLN A 166 5.53 9.78 -2.61
CA GLN A 166 4.98 11.03 -2.07
C GLN A 166 3.76 10.84 -1.18
N THR A 167 2.83 9.94 -1.58
CA THR A 167 1.64 9.66 -0.76
C THR A 167 2.03 9.09 0.60
N VAL A 168 2.89 8.07 0.61
CA VAL A 168 3.31 7.42 1.86
C VAL A 168 4.17 8.35 2.73
N SER A 169 5.00 9.22 2.13
CA SER A 169 5.78 10.22 2.86
C SER A 169 4.88 11.24 3.56
N VAL A 170 3.85 11.76 2.87
CA VAL A 170 2.93 12.73 3.48
C VAL A 170 2.12 12.07 4.60
N ILE A 171 1.61 10.87 4.39
CA ILE A 171 0.89 10.12 5.44
C ILE A 171 1.83 9.84 6.62
N ALA A 172 3.06 9.39 6.36
CA ALA A 172 4.05 9.11 7.41
C ALA A 172 4.40 10.37 8.20
N LYS A 173 4.53 11.54 7.54
CA LYS A 173 4.72 12.83 8.20
C LYS A 173 3.60 13.12 9.20
N GLU A 174 2.34 13.03 8.77
CA GLU A 174 1.20 13.27 9.66
C GLU A 174 1.15 12.30 10.84
N LEU A 175 1.48 11.00 10.58
CA LEU A 175 1.58 10.00 11.64
C LEU A 175 2.71 10.32 12.63
N LYS A 176 3.89 10.72 12.16
CA LYS A 176 5.02 11.13 13.02
C LYS A 176 4.70 12.38 13.81
N LEU A 177 4.06 13.38 13.21
CA LEU A 177 3.60 14.59 13.91
C LEU A 177 2.56 14.29 15.00
N ALA A 178 1.72 13.26 14.78
CA ALA A 178 0.78 12.76 15.79
C ALA A 178 1.43 11.82 16.83
N GLY A 179 2.75 11.67 16.81
CA GLY A 179 3.53 10.95 17.84
C GLY A 179 3.78 9.48 17.56
N ALA A 180 3.58 8.99 16.32
CA ALA A 180 3.91 7.60 15.99
C ALA A 180 5.41 7.32 16.19
N LYS A 181 5.72 6.22 16.90
CA LYS A 181 7.09 5.77 17.17
C LYS A 181 7.79 5.33 15.89
N THR A 182 7.17 4.42 15.15
CA THR A 182 7.69 3.94 13.87
C THR A 182 6.58 3.90 12.82
N VAL A 183 6.95 4.18 11.56
CA VAL A 183 6.09 4.05 10.39
C VAL A 183 6.81 3.20 9.36
N VAL A 184 6.42 1.94 9.25
CA VAL A 184 6.90 1.01 8.22
C VAL A 184 5.85 0.90 7.14
N VAL A 185 6.28 0.97 5.90
CA VAL A 185 5.37 0.87 4.75
C VAL A 185 5.54 -0.49 4.08
N TRP A 186 4.43 -1.13 3.77
CA TRP A 186 4.41 -2.25 2.83
C TRP A 186 3.44 -1.95 1.70
N ALA A 187 3.92 -2.16 0.46
CA ALA A 187 3.10 -2.11 -0.73
C ALA A 187 3.07 -3.45 -1.45
N TYR A 188 1.94 -3.74 -2.11
CA TYR A 188 1.86 -4.93 -2.94
C TYR A 188 2.86 -4.86 -4.10
N ALA A 189 3.00 -3.70 -4.73
CA ALA A 189 3.97 -3.51 -5.81
C ALA A 189 4.73 -2.16 -5.72
N TYR A 190 5.95 -2.15 -6.24
CA TYR A 190 6.81 -0.98 -6.33
C TYR A 190 7.17 -0.68 -7.79
N ASN A 191 7.01 0.58 -8.18
CA ASN A 191 7.45 1.11 -9.46
C ASN A 191 8.75 1.89 -9.26
N ASP A 192 9.89 1.33 -9.65
CA ASP A 192 11.21 1.95 -9.52
C ASP A 192 11.53 2.97 -10.63
N GLY A 193 10.57 3.23 -11.50
CA GLY A 193 10.74 4.16 -12.62
C GLY A 193 11.59 3.62 -13.77
N LYS A 194 12.08 2.38 -13.68
CA LYS A 194 12.84 1.72 -14.75
C LYS A 194 11.85 1.02 -15.69
N GLU A 195 11.01 1.78 -16.37
CA GLU A 195 10.31 1.25 -17.55
C GLU A 195 11.34 1.01 -18.67
N LYS A 196 11.47 -0.28 -19.05
CA LYS A 196 12.16 -0.65 -20.30
C LYS A 196 11.20 -0.45 -21.48
#